data_7103794f66a2afaab2545f732cf67858
#
_entry.id   7103794f66a2afaab2545f732cf67858
#
_cell.length_a   1.000
_cell.length_b   1.000
_cell.length_c   1.000
_cell.angle_alpha   90.00
_cell.angle_beta   90.00
_cell.angle_gamma   90.00
#
_symmetry.space_group_name_H-M   'P 1'
#
loop_
_entity.id
_entity.type
_entity.pdbx_description
1 polymer ?
#
loop_
_entity_poly.entity_id
_entity_poly.type
_entity_poly.pdbx_seq_one_letter_code
_entity_poly.pdbx_strand_id
1 'polypeptide(L)'
;ALPGTEVKIKGTSNHPAEGAELVVNNRDTFMMELRDSKNLEGSLILREKGHYQFKMKQQDGQKILLQEKYPIELEQDKSPQVILFPVNPKPVYYETDSVQMFYEAHDDFGIRQIDLIAQINKTTLKKSVKRFKQSAKDSTGNFTWSLSLEDLQQGDEVQYFVEVKDNDNVTGPNSGQSEIYRFTIFDSRKERENLVRLQEELSEKMIALLANGLV
;
A
#
# COMPACT_ATOMS: atom_id res chain seq x y z
N ALA A 1 -2.74 -17.47 9.10
CA ALA A 1 -2.22 -16.31 9.87
C ALA A 1 -1.07 -15.65 9.11
N LEU A 2 -0.81 -14.36 9.37
CA LEU A 2 0.32 -13.64 8.78
C LEU A 2 1.65 -13.99 9.47
N PRO A 3 2.79 -13.86 8.77
CA PRO A 3 4.11 -13.85 9.41
C PRO A 3 4.17 -12.80 10.54
N GLY A 4 4.83 -13.13 11.66
CA GLY A 4 4.92 -12.27 12.84
C GLY A 4 3.72 -12.33 13.78
N THR A 5 2.67 -13.07 13.46
CA THR A 5 1.55 -13.30 14.39
C THR A 5 2.03 -14.04 15.63
N GLU A 6 1.75 -13.49 16.82
CA GLU A 6 1.91 -14.21 18.07
C GLU A 6 0.73 -15.15 18.30
N VAL A 7 1.00 -16.43 18.42
CA VAL A 7 -0.02 -17.46 18.71
C VAL A 7 0.16 -17.93 20.14
N LYS A 8 -0.91 -17.85 20.93
CA LYS A 8 -0.97 -18.40 22.28
C LYS A 8 -1.58 -19.79 22.24
N ILE A 9 -0.85 -20.76 22.76
CA ILE A 9 -1.25 -22.17 22.79
C ILE A 9 -1.53 -22.56 24.24
N LYS A 10 -2.72 -23.11 24.46
CA LYS A 10 -3.12 -23.71 25.73
C LYS A 10 -3.37 -25.18 25.53
N GLY A 11 -2.87 -26.00 26.44
CA GLY A 11 -3.03 -27.43 26.41
C GLY A 11 -3.28 -28.01 27.79
N THR A 12 -3.90 -29.17 27.82
CA THR A 12 -4.08 -29.96 29.05
C THR A 12 -3.52 -31.36 28.84
N SER A 13 -2.59 -31.74 29.71
CA SER A 13 -2.01 -33.08 29.69
C SER A 13 -2.85 -34.07 30.50
N ASN A 14 -2.99 -35.29 30.00
CA ASN A 14 -3.64 -36.37 30.73
C ASN A 14 -2.83 -36.85 31.91
N HIS A 15 -1.51 -36.68 31.90
CA HIS A 15 -0.59 -37.05 32.94
C HIS A 15 0.13 -35.81 33.50
N PRO A 16 0.48 -35.80 34.81
CA PRO A 16 1.27 -34.73 35.37
C PRO A 16 2.63 -34.58 34.67
N ALA A 17 2.98 -33.34 34.34
CA ALA A 17 4.25 -32.99 33.72
C ALA A 17 5.07 -32.06 34.62
N GLU A 18 6.39 -32.11 34.48
CA GLU A 18 7.32 -31.16 35.12
C GLU A 18 7.72 -30.01 34.20
N GLY A 19 7.48 -30.15 32.92
CA GLY A 19 7.77 -29.13 31.90
C GLY A 19 7.22 -29.49 30.55
N ALA A 20 7.04 -28.50 29.72
CA ALA A 20 6.66 -28.67 28.31
C ALA A 20 7.40 -27.66 27.43
N GLU A 21 7.66 -28.07 26.22
CA GLU A 21 8.31 -27.30 25.19
C GLU A 21 7.50 -27.44 23.89
N LEU A 22 7.39 -26.36 23.11
CA LEU A 22 6.93 -26.40 21.72
C LEU A 22 8.15 -26.51 20.82
N VAL A 23 8.22 -27.54 20.00
CA VAL A 23 9.28 -27.74 19.01
C VAL A 23 8.74 -27.36 17.65
N VAL A 24 9.28 -26.33 17.03
CA VAL A 24 8.88 -25.82 15.70
C VAL A 24 9.86 -26.31 14.66
N ASN A 25 9.36 -26.89 13.58
CA ASN A 25 10.14 -27.39 12.43
C ASN A 25 11.31 -28.31 12.82
N ASN A 26 11.18 -29.05 13.93
CA ASN A 26 12.23 -29.89 14.52
C ASN A 26 13.54 -29.13 14.85
N ARG A 27 13.48 -27.81 14.97
CA ARG A 27 14.66 -26.95 15.09
C ARG A 27 14.56 -26.01 16.30
N ASP A 28 13.52 -25.20 16.33
CA ASP A 28 13.36 -24.17 17.35
C ASP A 28 12.52 -24.68 18.52
N THR A 29 12.90 -24.34 19.74
CA THR A 29 12.23 -24.79 20.96
C THR A 29 11.79 -23.61 21.81
N PHE A 30 10.51 -23.58 22.17
CA PHE A 30 9.89 -22.56 23.03
C PHE A 30 9.37 -23.19 24.30
N MET A 31 9.75 -22.64 25.45
CA MET A 31 9.29 -23.13 26.74
C MET A 31 7.81 -22.80 26.94
N MET A 32 7.07 -23.75 27.54
CA MET A 32 5.71 -23.53 28.00
C MET A 32 5.67 -23.39 29.51
N GLU A 33 4.83 -22.50 30.00
CA GLU A 33 4.54 -22.36 31.44
C GLU A 33 3.53 -23.43 31.86
N LEU A 34 3.80 -24.04 33.01
CA LEU A 34 2.88 -24.91 33.72
C LEU A 34 2.06 -24.07 34.69
N ARG A 35 0.76 -23.92 34.44
CA ARG A 35 -0.17 -23.28 35.38
C ARG A 35 -0.41 -24.16 36.61
N ASP A 36 -0.43 -25.48 36.38
CA ASP A 36 -0.39 -26.54 37.37
C ASP A 36 0.26 -27.78 36.71
N SER A 37 0.26 -28.93 37.38
CA SER A 37 0.89 -30.13 36.81
C SER A 37 0.31 -30.65 35.50
N LYS A 38 -0.82 -30.10 35.01
CA LYS A 38 -1.51 -30.57 33.80
C LYS A 38 -1.79 -29.48 32.79
N ASN A 39 -1.96 -28.23 33.23
CA ASN A 39 -2.33 -27.14 32.35
C ASN A 39 -1.10 -26.37 31.87
N LEU A 40 -0.97 -26.23 30.56
CA LEU A 40 0.16 -25.70 29.84
C LEU A 40 -0.25 -24.44 29.09
N GLU A 41 0.58 -23.43 29.12
CA GLU A 41 0.39 -22.23 28.34
C GLU A 41 1.73 -21.80 27.72
N GLY A 42 1.75 -21.49 26.43
CA GLY A 42 2.94 -21.01 25.73
C GLY A 42 2.57 -20.09 24.59
N SER A 43 3.53 -19.33 24.11
CA SER A 43 3.36 -18.53 22.90
C SER A 43 4.52 -18.74 21.94
N LEU A 44 4.24 -18.55 20.66
CA LEU A 44 5.25 -18.54 19.60
C LEU A 44 4.90 -17.49 18.57
N ILE A 45 5.93 -16.91 17.97
CA ILE A 45 5.78 -15.99 16.85
C ILE A 45 5.94 -16.80 15.56
N LEU A 46 4.92 -16.79 14.72
CA LEU A 46 4.92 -17.47 13.42
C LEU A 46 5.83 -16.72 12.45
N ARG A 47 6.91 -17.36 11.97
CA ARG A 47 7.86 -16.73 11.03
C ARG A 47 7.88 -17.42 9.67
N GLU A 48 7.64 -18.72 9.65
CA GLU A 48 7.69 -19.56 8.44
C GLU A 48 6.65 -20.67 8.50
N LYS A 49 6.27 -21.18 7.35
CA LYS A 49 5.39 -22.36 7.24
C LYS A 49 6.09 -23.58 7.81
N GLY A 50 5.31 -24.54 8.30
CA GLY A 50 5.85 -25.77 8.83
C GLY A 50 4.92 -26.46 9.79
N HIS A 51 5.44 -26.90 10.94
CA HIS A 51 4.66 -27.57 11.96
C HIS A 51 5.26 -27.32 13.35
N TYR A 52 4.44 -27.50 14.38
CA TYR A 52 4.93 -27.61 15.74
C TYR A 52 4.50 -28.92 16.39
N GLN A 53 5.25 -29.35 17.39
CA GLN A 53 5.01 -30.54 18.20
C GLN A 53 5.22 -30.19 19.66
N PHE A 54 4.55 -30.93 20.56
CA PHE A 54 4.78 -30.82 21.98
C PHE A 54 5.88 -31.78 22.41
N LYS A 55 6.77 -31.30 23.26
CA LYS A 55 7.76 -32.11 23.96
C LYS A 55 7.52 -31.98 25.45
N MET A 56 7.20 -33.07 26.11
CA MET A 56 6.83 -33.12 27.50
C MET A 56 7.98 -33.64 28.32
N LYS A 57 8.23 -33.05 29.51
CA LYS A 57 9.10 -33.60 30.55
C LYS A 57 8.24 -34.25 31.62
N GLN A 58 8.39 -35.55 31.81
CA GLN A 58 7.69 -36.33 32.81
C GLN A 58 8.35 -36.18 34.17
N GLN A 59 7.68 -36.64 35.24
CA GLN A 59 8.16 -36.60 36.62
C GLN A 59 9.42 -37.45 36.86
N ASP A 60 9.67 -38.46 36.04
CA ASP A 60 10.89 -39.27 36.04
C ASP A 60 12.08 -38.60 35.31
N GLY A 61 11.89 -37.40 34.82
CA GLY A 61 12.87 -36.63 34.06
C GLY A 61 12.97 -36.98 32.57
N GLN A 62 12.21 -37.98 32.09
CA GLN A 62 12.23 -38.33 30.67
C GLN A 62 11.56 -37.24 29.84
N LYS A 63 12.16 -36.93 28.69
CA LYS A 63 11.61 -36.00 27.70
C LYS A 63 11.01 -36.80 26.54
N ILE A 64 9.73 -36.64 26.30
CA ILE A 64 8.99 -37.32 25.26
C ILE A 64 8.52 -36.29 24.21
N LEU A 65 8.94 -36.45 22.97
CA LEU A 65 8.39 -35.71 21.84
C LEU A 65 7.13 -36.41 21.36
N LEU A 66 5.98 -35.70 21.41
CA LEU A 66 4.72 -36.27 20.91
C LEU A 66 4.78 -36.39 19.39
N GLN A 67 4.24 -37.47 18.88
CA GLN A 67 4.29 -37.78 17.42
C GLN A 67 3.38 -36.88 16.59
N GLU A 68 2.35 -36.31 17.19
CA GLU A 68 1.41 -35.42 16.53
C GLU A 68 2.07 -34.12 16.09
N LYS A 69 1.90 -33.79 14.79
CA LYS A 69 2.39 -32.57 14.18
C LYS A 69 1.21 -31.66 13.86
N TYR A 70 1.28 -30.45 14.35
CA TYR A 70 0.28 -29.41 14.12
C TYR A 70 0.78 -28.48 13.03
N PRO A 71 0.08 -28.34 11.89
CA PRO A 71 0.56 -27.52 10.79
C PRO A 71 0.56 -26.05 11.13
N ILE A 72 1.58 -25.33 10.63
CA ILE A 72 1.67 -23.87 10.62
C ILE A 72 1.47 -23.43 9.17
N GLU A 73 0.33 -22.82 8.90
CA GLU A 73 0.05 -22.21 7.59
C GLU A 73 0.10 -20.69 7.72
N LEU A 74 0.86 -20.07 6.82
CA LEU A 74 0.95 -18.63 6.71
C LEU A 74 0.25 -18.17 5.44
N GLU A 75 -0.56 -17.15 5.58
CA GLU A 75 -1.15 -16.42 4.47
C GLU A 75 -0.17 -15.36 4.00
N GLN A 76 -0.16 -15.11 2.71
CA GLN A 76 0.62 -14.03 2.15
C GLN A 76 -0.22 -12.75 2.21
N ASP A 77 0.36 -11.70 2.79
CA ASP A 77 -0.21 -10.36 2.75
C ASP A 77 -0.15 -9.82 1.32
N LYS A 78 -1.27 -9.33 0.83
CA LYS A 78 -1.35 -8.73 -0.51
C LYS A 78 -1.15 -7.23 -0.41
N SER A 79 -0.57 -6.65 -1.44
CA SER A 79 -0.50 -5.20 -1.53
C SER A 79 -1.90 -4.59 -1.65
N PRO A 80 -2.16 -3.46 -0.99
CA PRO A 80 -3.42 -2.75 -1.08
C PRO A 80 -3.71 -2.31 -2.52
N GLN A 81 -4.99 -2.24 -2.85
CA GLN A 81 -5.48 -1.76 -4.14
C GLN A 81 -6.11 -0.39 -3.97
N VAL A 82 -5.92 0.49 -4.95
CA VAL A 82 -6.52 1.82 -4.93
C VAL A 82 -6.87 2.27 -6.36
N ILE A 83 -8.03 2.91 -6.47
CA ILE A 83 -8.49 3.56 -7.70
C ILE A 83 -8.66 5.04 -7.38
N LEU A 84 -8.22 5.90 -8.30
CA LEU A 84 -8.35 7.35 -8.22
C LEU A 84 -9.25 7.84 -9.35
N PHE A 85 -10.19 8.71 -9.03
CA PHE A 85 -11.12 9.32 -9.98
C PHE A 85 -11.00 10.85 -9.88
N PRO A 86 -10.23 11.50 -10.78
CA PRO A 86 -10.26 12.95 -10.87
C PRO A 86 -11.61 13.43 -11.40
N VAL A 87 -12.15 14.47 -10.76
CA VAL A 87 -13.42 15.07 -11.19
C VAL A 87 -13.15 16.09 -12.29
N ASN A 88 -13.71 15.85 -13.48
CA ASN A 88 -13.52 16.69 -14.67
C ASN A 88 -12.04 16.98 -14.98
N PRO A 89 -11.21 15.95 -15.21
CA PRO A 89 -9.78 16.14 -15.45
C PRO A 89 -9.55 16.98 -16.70
N LYS A 90 -8.64 17.94 -16.60
CA LYS A 90 -8.22 18.81 -17.70
C LYS A 90 -6.80 18.48 -18.12
N PRO A 91 -6.42 18.61 -19.40
CA PRO A 91 -5.03 18.47 -19.83
C PRO A 91 -4.16 19.64 -19.41
N VAL A 92 -4.77 20.81 -19.13
CA VAL A 92 -4.09 22.05 -18.73
C VAL A 92 -4.84 22.68 -17.57
N TYR A 93 -4.09 23.08 -16.54
CA TYR A 93 -4.59 23.81 -15.37
C TYR A 93 -3.81 25.13 -15.22
N TYR A 94 -4.44 26.11 -14.54
CA TYR A 94 -3.75 27.31 -14.07
C TYR A 94 -3.16 27.07 -12.67
N GLU A 95 -2.13 27.80 -12.32
CA GLU A 95 -1.51 27.74 -10.98
C GLU A 95 -2.51 28.02 -9.84
N THR A 96 -3.60 28.74 -10.13
CA THR A 96 -4.66 29.06 -9.17
C THR A 96 -5.78 28.02 -9.10
N ASP A 97 -5.76 27.01 -9.96
CA ASP A 97 -6.80 25.99 -10.02
C ASP A 97 -6.67 24.99 -8.86
N SER A 98 -7.68 24.13 -8.78
CA SER A 98 -7.70 22.98 -7.87
C SER A 98 -8.11 21.72 -8.61
N VAL A 99 -7.55 20.60 -8.20
CA VAL A 99 -7.91 19.26 -8.70
C VAL A 99 -8.75 18.56 -7.65
N GLN A 100 -10.01 18.32 -7.96
CA GLN A 100 -10.90 17.54 -7.11
C GLN A 100 -10.78 16.06 -7.46
N MET A 101 -10.69 15.20 -6.46
CA MET A 101 -10.45 13.77 -6.63
C MET A 101 -11.31 12.97 -5.66
N PHE A 102 -11.74 11.80 -6.13
CA PHE A 102 -12.35 10.77 -5.32
C PHE A 102 -11.46 9.53 -5.38
N TYR A 103 -11.39 8.75 -4.30
CA TYR A 103 -10.65 7.49 -4.26
C TYR A 103 -11.45 6.38 -3.63
N GLU A 104 -11.14 5.15 -4.06
CA GLU A 104 -11.56 3.90 -3.42
C GLU A 104 -10.30 3.07 -3.16
N ALA A 105 -10.14 2.58 -1.95
CA ALA A 105 -9.01 1.76 -1.56
C ALA A 105 -9.48 0.54 -0.76
N HIS A 106 -8.85 -0.61 -1.01
CA HIS A 106 -9.15 -1.88 -0.36
C HIS A 106 -7.86 -2.62 0.01
N ASP A 107 -7.87 -3.31 1.17
CA ASP A 107 -6.79 -4.16 1.64
C ASP A 107 -7.34 -5.30 2.50
N ASP A 108 -6.77 -6.50 2.40
CA ASP A 108 -7.27 -7.69 3.09
C ASP A 108 -7.00 -7.66 4.62
N PHE A 109 -5.96 -6.97 5.07
CA PHE A 109 -5.61 -6.82 6.50
C PHE A 109 -5.79 -5.41 7.05
N GLY A 110 -5.72 -4.40 6.21
CA GLY A 110 -6.11 -3.04 6.55
C GLY A 110 -5.15 -1.94 6.15
N ILE A 111 -5.72 -0.87 5.69
CA ILE A 111 -5.05 0.34 5.24
C ILE A 111 -4.62 1.17 6.44
N ARG A 112 -3.40 1.66 6.42
CA ARG A 112 -2.84 2.58 7.42
C ARG A 112 -2.74 4.02 6.94
N GLN A 113 -2.38 4.22 5.67
CA GLN A 113 -2.10 5.54 5.14
C GLN A 113 -2.46 5.65 3.66
N ILE A 114 -2.98 6.80 3.27
CA ILE A 114 -3.28 7.19 1.90
C ILE A 114 -2.60 8.54 1.64
N ASP A 115 -1.76 8.60 0.61
CA ASP A 115 -1.01 9.79 0.22
C ASP A 115 -1.26 10.13 -1.24
N LEU A 116 -1.36 11.42 -1.56
CA LEU A 116 -1.22 11.93 -2.92
C LEU A 116 0.28 12.09 -3.19
N ILE A 117 0.73 11.50 -4.28
CA ILE A 117 2.08 11.67 -4.81
C ILE A 117 1.98 12.47 -6.10
N ALA A 118 2.71 13.58 -6.20
CA ALA A 118 2.81 14.35 -7.41
C ALA A 118 4.27 14.52 -7.81
N GLN A 119 4.58 14.25 -9.06
CA GLN A 119 5.87 14.52 -9.68
C GLN A 119 5.73 15.78 -10.54
N ILE A 120 6.44 16.82 -10.16
CA ILE A 120 6.47 18.11 -10.85
C ILE A 120 7.86 18.22 -11.47
N ASN A 121 7.93 18.01 -12.78
CA ASN A 121 9.22 17.87 -13.49
C ASN A 121 10.09 16.76 -12.85
N LYS A 122 11.12 17.17 -12.08
CA LYS A 122 12.04 16.24 -11.37
C LYS A 122 11.84 16.19 -9.86
N THR A 123 10.89 16.95 -9.33
CA THR A 123 10.63 17.05 -7.89
C THR A 123 9.41 16.20 -7.53
N THR A 124 9.51 15.46 -6.44
CA THR A 124 8.39 14.66 -5.92
C THR A 124 7.77 15.36 -4.71
N LEU A 125 6.49 15.64 -4.81
CA LEU A 125 5.65 16.14 -3.73
C LEU A 125 4.87 14.97 -3.14
N LYS A 126 4.79 14.91 -1.81
CA LYS A 126 3.98 13.95 -1.08
C LYS A 126 3.06 14.65 -0.10
N LYS A 127 1.74 14.44 -0.26
CA LYS A 127 0.71 15.02 0.62
C LYS A 127 -0.11 13.92 1.28
N SER A 128 -0.25 13.97 2.59
CA SER A 128 -1.09 13.01 3.32
C SER A 128 -2.56 13.34 3.09
N VAL A 129 -3.29 12.40 2.49
CA VAL A 129 -4.74 12.48 2.28
C VAL A 129 -5.47 11.96 3.50
N LYS A 130 -5.05 10.79 4.01
CA LYS A 130 -5.68 10.18 5.19
C LYS A 130 -4.71 9.29 5.94
N ARG A 131 -4.77 9.36 7.26
CA ARG A 131 -4.06 8.44 8.17
C ARG A 131 -5.07 7.79 9.10
N PHE A 132 -4.93 6.50 9.28
CA PHE A 132 -5.84 5.72 10.12
C PHE A 132 -5.19 5.48 11.49
N LYS A 133 -5.93 5.78 12.56
CA LYS A 133 -5.54 5.40 13.93
C LYS A 133 -5.71 3.90 14.16
N GLN A 134 -6.78 3.35 13.59
CA GLN A 134 -7.04 1.92 13.49
C GLN A 134 -7.18 1.59 12.01
N SER A 135 -6.53 0.54 11.54
CA SER A 135 -6.57 0.12 10.13
C SER A 135 -7.99 -0.21 9.70
N ALA A 136 -8.33 0.14 8.48
CA ALA A 136 -9.61 -0.16 7.86
C ALA A 136 -9.39 -0.95 6.58
N LYS A 137 -10.19 -1.99 6.33
CA LYS A 137 -10.07 -2.80 5.11
C LYS A 137 -10.48 -2.04 3.87
N ASP A 138 -11.47 -1.19 4.01
CA ASP A 138 -12.02 -0.38 2.92
C ASP A 138 -11.97 1.09 3.30
N SER A 139 -11.67 1.94 2.33
CA SER A 139 -11.73 3.38 2.50
C SER A 139 -12.11 4.04 1.19
N THR A 140 -13.14 4.86 1.25
CA THR A 140 -13.52 5.79 0.20
C THR A 140 -13.40 7.21 0.72
N GLY A 141 -13.22 8.16 -0.18
CA GLY A 141 -13.19 9.56 0.20
C GLY A 141 -12.96 10.49 -0.97
N ASN A 142 -13.17 11.77 -0.71
CA ASN A 142 -12.85 12.83 -1.63
C ASN A 142 -11.85 13.79 -0.99
N PHE A 143 -11.05 14.43 -1.83
CA PHE A 143 -10.16 15.50 -1.41
C PHE A 143 -9.90 16.45 -2.57
N THR A 144 -9.45 17.64 -2.22
CA THR A 144 -9.13 18.69 -3.19
C THR A 144 -7.66 19.05 -3.04
N TRP A 145 -6.93 19.02 -4.14
CA TRP A 145 -5.56 19.48 -4.23
C TRP A 145 -5.56 20.89 -4.83
N SER A 146 -5.24 21.89 -4.02
CA SER A 146 -5.10 23.28 -4.43
C SER A 146 -3.71 23.50 -5.02
N LEU A 147 -3.63 23.80 -6.30
CA LEU A 147 -2.37 24.02 -7.01
C LEU A 147 -1.67 25.32 -6.57
N SER A 148 -2.43 26.30 -6.11
CA SER A 148 -1.88 27.57 -5.59
C SER A 148 -1.05 27.45 -4.31
N LEU A 149 -1.10 26.30 -3.65
CA LEU A 149 -0.28 25.99 -2.46
C LEU A 149 1.06 25.35 -2.82
N GLU A 150 1.29 25.08 -4.09
CA GLU A 150 2.50 24.44 -4.60
C GLU A 150 3.37 25.44 -5.36
N ASP A 151 4.67 25.21 -5.39
CA ASP A 151 5.62 26.04 -6.16
C ASP A 151 5.63 25.59 -7.64
N LEU A 152 4.52 25.89 -8.34
CA LEU A 152 4.30 25.56 -9.74
C LEU A 152 4.63 26.72 -10.64
N GLN A 153 5.23 26.44 -11.79
CA GLN A 153 5.58 27.44 -12.80
C GLN A 153 4.88 27.15 -14.13
N GLN A 154 4.73 28.18 -14.94
CA GLN A 154 4.16 28.05 -16.28
C GLN A 154 4.96 27.06 -17.13
N GLY A 155 4.24 26.09 -17.70
CA GLY A 155 4.82 25.02 -18.50
C GLY A 155 5.25 23.76 -17.74
N ASP A 156 5.11 23.74 -16.42
CA ASP A 156 5.42 22.54 -15.61
C ASP A 156 4.54 21.36 -16.01
N GLU A 157 5.18 20.20 -16.17
CA GLU A 157 4.51 18.92 -16.37
C GLU A 157 4.32 18.25 -15.02
N VAL A 158 3.07 17.92 -14.72
CA VAL A 158 2.67 17.31 -13.46
C VAL A 158 2.10 15.91 -13.73
N GLN A 159 2.66 14.92 -13.02
CA GLN A 159 2.10 13.56 -12.93
C GLN A 159 1.67 13.32 -11.51
N TYR A 160 0.49 12.72 -11.29
CA TYR A 160 0.01 12.47 -9.94
C TYR A 160 -0.76 11.14 -9.85
N PHE A 161 -0.70 10.53 -8.67
CA PHE A 161 -1.40 9.31 -8.31
C PHE A 161 -1.60 9.25 -6.80
N VAL A 162 -2.41 8.31 -6.35
CA VAL A 162 -2.56 7.99 -4.93
C VAL A 162 -1.77 6.73 -4.60
N GLU A 163 -0.97 6.80 -3.54
CA GLU A 163 -0.29 5.68 -2.92
C GLU A 163 -1.02 5.29 -1.63
N VAL A 164 -1.31 4.00 -1.46
CA VAL A 164 -1.89 3.44 -0.25
C VAL A 164 -0.89 2.50 0.39
N LYS A 165 -0.77 2.56 1.71
CA LYS A 165 0.06 1.66 2.50
C LYS A 165 -0.78 0.90 3.50
N ASP A 166 -0.50 -0.39 3.64
CA ASP A 166 -1.11 -1.26 4.63
C ASP A 166 -0.54 -1.05 6.05
N ASN A 167 -0.96 -1.91 6.96
CA ASN A 167 -0.57 -1.87 8.37
C ASN A 167 0.50 -2.91 8.73
N ASP A 168 1.18 -3.55 7.77
CA ASP A 168 2.22 -4.53 8.08
C ASP A 168 3.40 -3.87 8.81
N ASN A 169 3.61 -4.30 10.06
CA ASN A 169 4.69 -3.84 10.91
C ASN A 169 5.82 -4.89 11.06
N VAL A 170 5.71 -6.03 10.38
CA VAL A 170 6.63 -7.18 10.53
C VAL A 170 7.62 -7.26 9.39
N THR A 171 7.12 -7.28 8.15
CA THR A 171 7.97 -7.32 6.96
C THR A 171 8.17 -5.93 6.35
N GLY A 172 7.44 -4.95 6.84
CA GLY A 172 7.34 -3.59 6.35
C GLY A 172 6.08 -3.39 5.51
N PRO A 173 5.51 -2.18 5.49
CA PRO A 173 4.24 -1.92 4.83
C PRO A 173 4.34 -2.17 3.32
N ASN A 174 3.40 -2.97 2.80
CA ASN A 174 3.17 -3.09 1.36
C ASN A 174 2.52 -1.81 0.85
N SER A 175 2.72 -1.49 -0.42
CA SER A 175 2.10 -0.33 -1.05
C SER A 175 1.42 -0.68 -2.36
N GLY A 176 0.29 0.00 -2.62
CA GLY A 176 -0.42 -0.01 -3.88
C GLY A 176 -0.54 1.40 -4.44
N GLN A 177 -0.61 1.52 -5.75
CA GLN A 177 -0.71 2.79 -6.46
C GLN A 177 -1.91 2.78 -7.40
N SER A 178 -2.56 3.93 -7.56
CA SER A 178 -3.57 4.14 -8.59
C SER A 178 -2.93 4.33 -9.97
N GLU A 179 -3.78 4.46 -10.99
CA GLU A 179 -3.36 4.98 -12.28
C GLU A 179 -2.72 6.37 -12.14
N ILE A 180 -1.79 6.69 -13.05
CA ILE A 180 -1.09 7.97 -13.10
C ILE A 180 -1.83 8.91 -14.04
N TYR A 181 -2.23 10.05 -13.51
CA TYR A 181 -2.82 11.14 -14.25
C TYR A 181 -1.79 12.23 -14.56
N ARG A 182 -2.01 13.00 -15.63
CA ARG A 182 -1.07 14.03 -16.08
C ARG A 182 -1.82 15.28 -16.50
N PHE A 183 -1.18 16.42 -16.23
CA PHE A 183 -1.58 17.72 -16.78
C PHE A 183 -0.36 18.64 -16.89
N THR A 184 -0.54 19.75 -17.57
CA THR A 184 0.50 20.80 -17.71
C THR A 184 -0.03 22.09 -17.10
N ILE A 185 0.84 22.89 -16.50
CA ILE A 185 0.50 24.24 -16.06
C ILE A 185 0.49 25.15 -17.28
N PHE A 186 -0.57 25.97 -17.42
CA PHE A 186 -0.75 26.88 -18.52
C PHE A 186 0.48 27.77 -18.73
N ASP A 187 0.96 27.84 -19.98
CA ASP A 187 2.07 28.71 -20.38
C ASP A 187 1.59 29.69 -21.46
N SER A 188 1.47 30.96 -21.07
CA SER A 188 1.02 32.03 -21.98
C SER A 188 1.99 32.31 -23.14
N ARG A 189 3.27 31.94 -23.01
CA ARG A 189 4.26 32.08 -24.09
C ARG A 189 4.05 30.99 -25.15
N LYS A 190 3.93 29.75 -24.72
CA LYS A 190 3.62 28.60 -25.58
C LYS A 190 2.31 28.81 -26.35
N GLU A 191 1.30 29.37 -25.71
CA GLU A 191 0.01 29.69 -26.33
C GLU A 191 0.20 30.73 -27.48
N ARG A 192 0.96 31.78 -27.23
CA ARG A 192 1.27 32.78 -28.26
C ARG A 192 2.05 32.21 -29.43
N GLU A 193 3.08 31.41 -29.16
CA GLU A 193 3.84 30.72 -30.22
C GLU A 193 2.96 29.82 -31.09
N ASN A 194 2.07 29.07 -30.45
CA ASN A 194 1.11 28.22 -31.15
C ASN A 194 0.15 29.03 -32.01
N LEU A 195 -0.34 30.18 -31.51
CA LEU A 195 -1.22 31.06 -32.29
C LEU A 195 -0.50 31.66 -33.52
N VAL A 196 0.73 32.10 -33.37
CA VAL A 196 1.55 32.61 -34.48
C VAL A 196 1.74 31.53 -35.52
N ARG A 197 2.13 30.33 -35.15
CA ARG A 197 2.29 29.22 -36.08
C ARG A 197 1.00 28.87 -36.82
N LEU A 198 -0.13 28.81 -36.10
CA LEU A 198 -1.44 28.58 -36.73
C LEU A 198 -1.84 29.69 -37.76
N GLN A 199 -1.51 30.94 -37.44
CA GLN A 199 -1.71 32.06 -38.37
C GLN A 199 -0.85 31.93 -39.64
N GLU A 200 0.41 31.52 -39.47
CA GLU A 200 1.33 31.28 -40.61
C GLU A 200 0.81 30.13 -41.48
N GLU A 201 0.47 28.97 -40.89
CA GLU A 201 -0.09 27.83 -41.61
C GLU A 201 -1.40 28.17 -42.33
N LEU A 202 -2.27 28.96 -41.70
CA LEU A 202 -3.51 29.42 -42.32
C LEU A 202 -3.25 30.36 -43.52
N SER A 203 -2.30 31.30 -43.38
CA SER A 203 -1.89 32.22 -44.42
C SER A 203 -1.31 31.47 -45.62
N GLU A 204 -0.43 30.48 -45.39
CA GLU A 204 0.10 29.65 -46.48
C GLU A 204 -0.96 28.86 -47.19
N LYS A 205 -1.93 28.28 -46.49
CA LYS A 205 -3.08 27.58 -47.12
C LYS A 205 -3.96 28.51 -47.91
N MET A 206 -4.20 29.72 -47.41
CA MET A 206 -4.98 30.73 -48.18
C MET A 206 -4.25 31.16 -49.47
N ILE A 207 -2.94 31.39 -49.40
CA ILE A 207 -2.13 31.73 -50.58
C ILE A 207 -2.16 30.58 -51.61
N ALA A 208 -2.02 29.34 -51.17
CA ALA A 208 -2.06 28.16 -52.02
C ALA A 208 -3.45 27.99 -52.70
N LEU A 209 -4.53 28.26 -51.98
CA LEU A 209 -5.90 28.23 -52.54
C LEU A 209 -6.11 29.33 -53.58
N LEU A 210 -5.62 30.55 -53.31
CA LEU A 210 -5.70 31.65 -54.26
C LEU A 210 -4.87 31.38 -55.52
N ALA A 211 -3.68 30.82 -55.37
CA ALA A 211 -2.82 30.46 -56.52
C ALA A 211 -3.46 29.36 -57.39
N ASN A 212 -4.13 28.38 -56.79
CA ASN A 212 -4.83 27.31 -57.53
C ASN A 212 -6.17 27.74 -58.12
N GLY A 213 -6.76 28.83 -57.62
CA GLY A 213 -8.03 29.37 -58.14
C GLY A 213 -7.87 30.42 -59.24
N LEU A 214 -6.64 30.78 -59.62
CA LEU A 214 -6.30 31.74 -60.66
C LEU A 214 -5.84 31.09 -62.00
N VAL A 215 -6.04 29.76 -62.11
CA VAL A 215 -5.77 29.01 -63.37
C VAL A 215 -7.04 28.69 -64.11
#